data_c9d9f43120740bbf3429cbc8e0b51fca
#
_entry.id   c9d9f43120740bbf3429cbc8e0b51fca
#
_cell.length_a   1.000
_cell.length_b   1.000
_cell.length_c   1.000
_cell.angle_alpha   90.00
_cell.angle_beta   90.00
_cell.angle_gamma   90.00
#
_symmetry.space_group_name_H-M   'P 1'
#
loop_
_entity.id
_entity.type
_entity.pdbx_description
1 polymer ?
#
loop_
_entity_poly.entity_id
_entity_poly.type
_entity_poly.pdbx_seq_one_letter_code
_entity_poly.pdbx_strand_id
1 'polypeptide(L)'
;MTKPLIHFAHANGVPSKVYEKLFEQLRDEYDIIYVPLIGPDKRYPITNHWPHLVEQIIDSIVRQAHGRKVIGLGHSLGSVLTMMASYQRPELFSQVIMLDPPLIMGKASFVFHMAKCFKPQLVDQMTPAGLSVRRRDHWESREQAGELLRTKGFYKDFDADCFQAYLEYALTEDPVRGGVTLTIPKNDEVEIFRKNPSLWWLPMAKPKIPVHLVVGDQSVFLKRRFPHVAKKKIGISFSIAEGGHMFPLEHPVEVGRLVKQLIHA
;
A
#
# COMPACT_ATOMS: atom_id res chain seq x y z
N MET A 1 -1.92 12.06 28.88
CA MET A 1 -1.56 12.59 27.55
C MET A 1 -2.26 11.74 26.51
N THR A 2 -2.81 12.33 25.43
CA THR A 2 -3.39 11.57 24.34
C THR A 2 -2.26 10.93 23.52
N LYS A 3 -2.40 9.66 23.13
CA LYS A 3 -1.41 8.96 22.29
C LYS A 3 -1.28 9.66 20.92
N PRO A 4 -0.08 9.70 20.30
CA PRO A 4 0.04 10.13 18.91
C PRO A 4 -0.84 9.26 18.00
N LEU A 5 -1.27 9.84 16.86
CA LEU A 5 -2.25 9.21 15.96
C LEU A 5 -1.57 8.73 14.69
N ILE A 6 -1.69 7.44 14.38
CA ILE A 6 -1.29 6.85 13.10
C ILE A 6 -2.51 6.76 12.20
N HIS A 7 -2.38 7.21 10.94
CA HIS A 7 -3.32 6.88 9.87
C HIS A 7 -2.68 5.87 8.93
N PHE A 8 -3.34 4.72 8.76
CA PHE A 8 -2.82 3.64 7.91
C PHE A 8 -3.58 3.52 6.58
N ALA A 9 -2.81 3.29 5.49
CA ALA A 9 -3.32 2.98 4.15
C ALA A 9 -2.71 1.67 3.63
N HIS A 10 -3.56 0.77 3.17
CA HIS A 10 -3.21 -0.61 2.84
C HIS A 10 -2.65 -0.81 1.42
N ALA A 11 -2.05 -1.98 1.15
CA ALA A 11 -1.61 -2.40 -0.17
C ALA A 11 -2.79 -2.75 -1.08
N ASN A 12 -2.59 -2.64 -2.40
CA ASN A 12 -3.61 -3.00 -3.39
C ASN A 12 -4.09 -4.44 -3.21
N GLY A 13 -5.39 -4.64 -3.14
CA GLY A 13 -6.01 -5.97 -2.94
C GLY A 13 -5.93 -6.55 -1.52
N VAL A 14 -5.44 -5.78 -0.52
CA VAL A 14 -5.25 -6.26 0.86
C VAL A 14 -5.90 -5.29 1.86
N PRO A 15 -7.14 -5.49 2.29
CA PRO A 15 -7.86 -4.62 3.23
C PRO A 15 -7.07 -4.28 4.50
N SER A 16 -7.29 -3.09 5.07
CA SER A 16 -6.55 -2.64 6.26
C SER A 16 -6.65 -3.58 7.46
N LYS A 17 -7.76 -4.27 7.66
CA LYS A 17 -7.93 -5.24 8.74
C LYS A 17 -6.99 -6.46 8.68
N VAL A 18 -6.43 -6.75 7.50
CA VAL A 18 -5.41 -7.81 7.37
C VAL A 18 -4.12 -7.48 8.13
N TYR A 19 -3.89 -6.19 8.44
CA TYR A 19 -2.71 -5.72 9.18
C TYR A 19 -2.93 -5.64 10.70
N GLU A 20 -3.96 -6.29 11.22
CA GLU A 20 -4.32 -6.21 12.65
C GLU A 20 -3.16 -6.58 13.57
N LYS A 21 -2.41 -7.65 13.24
CA LYS A 21 -1.24 -8.08 14.01
C LYS A 21 -0.13 -7.01 14.05
N LEU A 22 0.06 -6.24 12.96
CA LEU A 22 0.95 -5.07 12.96
C LEU A 22 0.39 -3.96 13.84
N PHE A 23 -0.93 -3.71 13.80
CA PHE A 23 -1.56 -2.68 14.61
C PHE A 23 -1.47 -2.98 16.11
N GLU A 24 -1.60 -4.25 16.51
CA GLU A 24 -1.41 -4.68 17.89
C GLU A 24 -0.05 -4.29 18.44
N GLN A 25 1.00 -4.34 17.61
CA GLN A 25 2.35 -3.94 18.02
C GLN A 25 2.49 -2.42 18.26
N LEU A 26 1.55 -1.62 17.78
CA LEU A 26 1.60 -0.16 17.82
C LEU A 26 0.61 0.44 18.83
N ARG A 27 -0.48 -0.27 19.17
CA ARG A 27 -1.59 0.25 20.01
C ARG A 27 -1.23 0.57 21.44
N ASP A 28 -0.14 0.04 21.97
CA ASP A 28 0.36 0.40 23.30
C ASP A 28 0.79 1.88 23.38
N GLU A 29 1.35 2.44 22.29
CA GLU A 29 1.88 3.80 22.22
C GLU A 29 1.06 4.74 21.32
N TYR A 30 0.28 4.22 20.35
CA TYR A 30 -0.39 5.00 19.33
C TYR A 30 -1.89 4.67 19.22
N ASP A 31 -2.70 5.71 18.93
CA ASP A 31 -4.04 5.51 18.39
C ASP A 31 -3.93 5.20 16.88
N ILE A 32 -4.77 4.30 16.36
CA ILE A 32 -4.71 3.91 14.94
C ILE A 32 -6.07 4.14 14.29
N ILE A 33 -6.04 4.90 13.21
CA ILE A 33 -7.14 5.06 12.25
C ILE A 33 -6.68 4.60 10.86
N TYR A 34 -7.60 4.21 9.99
CA TYR A 34 -7.23 3.70 8.67
C TYR A 34 -8.34 3.85 7.64
N VAL A 35 -7.97 3.75 6.37
CA VAL A 35 -8.93 3.53 5.28
C VAL A 35 -9.26 2.04 5.20
N PRO A 36 -10.51 1.61 5.41
CA PRO A 36 -10.86 0.19 5.39
C PRO A 36 -10.55 -0.49 4.04
N LEU A 37 -11.01 0.12 2.94
CA LEU A 37 -10.86 -0.37 1.57
C LEU A 37 -10.49 0.77 0.64
N ILE A 38 -9.45 0.58 -0.18
CA ILE A 38 -9.04 1.48 -1.26
C ILE A 38 -9.40 0.81 -2.59
N GLY A 39 -10.15 1.52 -3.44
CA GLY A 39 -10.57 1.08 -4.77
C GLY A 39 -12.08 0.95 -4.94
N PRO A 40 -12.83 0.17 -4.12
CA PRO A 40 -14.25 -0.10 -4.35
C PRO A 40 -15.19 1.07 -4.10
N ASP A 41 -14.75 2.12 -3.41
CA ASP A 41 -15.61 3.26 -3.08
C ASP A 41 -15.82 4.16 -4.30
N LYS A 42 -17.05 4.14 -4.85
CA LYS A 42 -17.43 4.90 -6.05
C LYS A 42 -17.29 6.42 -5.90
N ARG A 43 -17.21 6.94 -4.68
CA ARG A 43 -16.93 8.37 -4.43
C ARG A 43 -15.53 8.75 -4.85
N TYR A 44 -14.61 7.79 -4.88
CA TYR A 44 -13.20 7.97 -5.23
C TYR A 44 -12.84 7.07 -6.42
N PRO A 45 -13.26 7.42 -7.65
CA PRO A 45 -13.05 6.58 -8.83
C PRO A 45 -11.57 6.41 -9.14
N ILE A 46 -11.21 5.22 -9.62
CA ILE A 46 -9.84 4.89 -10.01
C ILE A 46 -9.54 5.57 -11.35
N THR A 47 -8.84 6.68 -11.30
CA THR A 47 -8.43 7.45 -12.47
C THR A 47 -6.91 7.55 -12.60
N ASN A 48 -6.44 8.01 -13.76
CA ASN A 48 -5.01 8.06 -14.05
C ASN A 48 -4.26 8.92 -13.01
N HIS A 49 -3.13 8.39 -12.50
CA HIS A 49 -2.32 9.00 -11.45
C HIS A 49 -2.97 9.05 -10.06
N TRP A 50 -4.15 8.43 -9.83
CA TRP A 50 -4.82 8.23 -8.53
C TRP A 50 -5.29 9.48 -7.77
N PRO A 51 -5.68 10.61 -8.41
CA PRO A 51 -6.04 11.82 -7.66
C PRO A 51 -7.16 11.58 -6.66
N HIS A 52 -8.22 10.85 -7.04
CA HIS A 52 -9.35 10.59 -6.14
C HIS A 52 -9.03 9.58 -5.04
N LEU A 53 -8.12 8.62 -5.28
CA LEU A 53 -7.63 7.76 -4.20
C LEU A 53 -6.80 8.55 -3.18
N VAL A 54 -6.09 9.60 -3.61
CA VAL A 54 -5.41 10.54 -2.71
C VAL A 54 -6.44 11.35 -1.90
N GLU A 55 -7.52 11.82 -2.53
CA GLU A 55 -8.65 12.46 -1.86
C GLU A 55 -9.25 11.53 -0.79
N GLN A 56 -9.41 10.23 -1.08
CA GLN A 56 -9.89 9.25 -0.11
C GLN A 56 -9.01 9.18 1.15
N ILE A 57 -7.68 9.25 1.00
CA ILE A 57 -6.76 9.30 2.15
C ILE A 57 -6.97 10.60 2.95
N ILE A 58 -7.01 11.74 2.26
CA ILE A 58 -7.20 13.05 2.90
C ILE A 58 -8.54 13.10 3.67
N ASP A 59 -9.63 12.70 3.03
CA ASP A 59 -10.95 12.67 3.64
C ASP A 59 -11.03 11.71 4.82
N SER A 60 -10.36 10.56 4.72
CA SER A 60 -10.26 9.61 5.83
C SER A 60 -9.58 10.25 7.05
N ILE A 61 -8.45 10.95 6.84
CA ILE A 61 -7.74 11.65 7.91
C ILE A 61 -8.62 12.77 8.50
N VAL A 62 -9.17 13.63 7.66
CA VAL A 62 -10.00 14.77 8.11
C VAL A 62 -11.17 14.30 8.97
N ARG A 63 -11.87 13.23 8.55
CA ARG A 63 -13.02 12.70 9.28
C ARG A 63 -12.64 12.02 10.61
N GLN A 64 -11.53 11.29 10.66
CA GLN A 64 -11.20 10.43 11.80
C GLN A 64 -10.23 11.09 12.79
N ALA A 65 -9.37 12.00 12.33
CA ALA A 65 -8.34 12.61 13.18
C ALA A 65 -8.86 13.77 14.04
N HIS A 66 -10.04 14.30 13.76
CA HIS A 66 -10.66 15.39 14.54
C HIS A 66 -9.70 16.57 14.76
N GLY A 67 -8.99 17.00 13.70
CA GLY A 67 -8.04 18.11 13.73
C GLY A 67 -6.65 17.78 14.26
N ARG A 68 -6.39 16.55 14.71
CA ARG A 68 -5.06 16.08 15.10
C ARG A 68 -4.21 15.82 13.86
N LYS A 69 -2.91 16.15 13.95
CA LYS A 69 -1.94 15.67 12.95
C LYS A 69 -1.75 14.17 13.10
N VAL A 70 -1.54 13.50 11.95
CA VAL A 70 -1.27 12.07 11.92
C VAL A 70 0.17 11.75 11.53
N ILE A 71 0.66 10.62 12.00
CA ILE A 71 1.78 9.90 11.40
C ILE A 71 1.17 9.08 10.26
N GLY A 72 1.54 9.42 9.02
CA GLY A 72 1.07 8.65 7.85
C GLY A 72 1.88 7.35 7.74
N LEU A 73 1.23 6.21 7.84
CA LEU A 73 1.82 4.89 7.63
C LEU A 73 1.10 4.22 6.47
N GLY A 74 1.85 3.75 5.48
CA GLY A 74 1.23 3.07 4.36
C GLY A 74 2.08 1.92 3.82
N HIS A 75 1.43 0.93 3.23
CA HIS A 75 2.10 -0.18 2.55
C HIS A 75 1.82 -0.16 1.05
N SER A 76 2.86 -0.33 0.24
CA SER A 76 2.73 -0.44 -1.22
C SER A 76 1.94 0.72 -1.84
N LEU A 77 0.76 0.47 -2.43
CA LEU A 77 -0.19 1.49 -2.91
C LEU A 77 -0.46 2.56 -1.85
N GLY A 78 -0.84 2.12 -0.65
CA GLY A 78 -1.20 3.01 0.45
C GLY A 78 -0.06 3.93 0.86
N SER A 79 1.20 3.48 0.78
CA SER A 79 2.36 4.31 1.08
C SER A 79 2.54 5.45 0.07
N VAL A 80 2.30 5.16 -1.21
CA VAL A 80 2.38 6.16 -2.28
C VAL A 80 1.25 7.17 -2.16
N LEU A 81 0.02 6.70 -1.91
CA LEU A 81 -1.14 7.58 -1.70
C LEU A 81 -0.94 8.49 -0.49
N THR A 82 -0.43 7.96 0.63
CA THR A 82 -0.12 8.73 1.85
C THR A 82 0.95 9.80 1.58
N MET A 83 2.01 9.46 0.84
CA MET A 83 3.02 10.43 0.41
C MET A 83 2.38 11.52 -0.47
N MET A 84 1.58 11.15 -1.47
CA MET A 84 0.91 12.12 -2.35
C MET A 84 -0.04 13.03 -1.55
N ALA A 85 -0.79 12.48 -0.60
CA ALA A 85 -1.65 13.24 0.31
C ALA A 85 -0.84 14.25 1.14
N SER A 86 0.34 13.85 1.63
CA SER A 86 1.22 14.74 2.40
C SER A 86 1.84 15.88 1.57
N TYR A 87 1.98 15.71 0.27
CA TYR A 87 2.36 16.81 -0.63
C TYR A 87 1.23 17.82 -0.83
N GLN A 88 -0.02 17.34 -0.89
CA GLN A 88 -1.19 18.20 -1.07
C GLN A 88 -1.60 18.91 0.22
N ARG A 89 -1.56 18.20 1.35
CA ARG A 89 -2.05 18.65 2.66
C ARG A 89 -1.02 18.37 3.76
N PRO A 90 0.18 18.99 3.69
CA PRO A 90 1.26 18.72 4.64
C PRO A 90 0.89 19.05 6.09
N GLU A 91 -0.06 19.95 6.31
CA GLU A 91 -0.54 20.33 7.64
C GLU A 91 -1.27 19.21 8.39
N LEU A 92 -1.76 18.20 7.66
CA LEU A 92 -2.42 17.04 8.27
C LEU A 92 -1.44 16.04 8.88
N PHE A 93 -0.16 16.12 8.50
CA PHE A 93 0.83 15.11 8.84
C PHE A 93 1.92 15.67 9.76
N SER A 94 2.41 14.85 10.69
CA SER A 94 3.66 15.08 11.42
C SER A 94 4.86 14.48 10.67
N GLN A 95 4.69 13.29 10.11
CA GLN A 95 5.66 12.56 9.29
C GLN A 95 4.97 11.47 8.48
N VAL A 96 5.67 10.87 7.52
CA VAL A 96 5.21 9.72 6.72
C VAL A 96 6.23 8.60 6.73
N ILE A 97 5.78 7.37 7.00
CA ILE A 97 6.56 6.13 6.87
C ILE A 97 5.95 5.29 5.76
N MET A 98 6.76 4.96 4.77
CA MET A 98 6.36 4.24 3.57
C MET A 98 6.93 2.82 3.62
N LEU A 99 6.08 1.80 3.67
CA LEU A 99 6.49 0.39 3.65
C LEU A 99 6.44 -0.13 2.22
N ASP A 100 7.57 -0.49 1.68
CA ASP A 100 7.82 -1.03 0.33
C ASP A 100 7.06 -0.33 -0.82
N PRO A 101 7.20 0.99 -0.97
CA PRO A 101 6.47 1.73 -2.00
C PRO A 101 6.95 1.38 -3.42
N PRO A 102 6.03 1.20 -4.39
CA PRO A 102 6.36 1.11 -5.82
C PRO A 102 6.70 2.51 -6.39
N LEU A 103 7.69 3.17 -5.79
CA LEU A 103 8.04 4.55 -6.11
C LEU A 103 8.94 4.61 -7.35
N ILE A 104 8.33 4.44 -8.53
CA ILE A 104 9.00 4.42 -9.83
C ILE A 104 9.31 5.85 -10.25
N MET A 105 10.57 6.28 -10.11
CA MET A 105 11.02 7.66 -10.40
C MET A 105 12.05 7.72 -11.53
N GLY A 106 12.32 8.93 -12.01
CA GLY A 106 13.37 9.22 -12.99
C GLY A 106 13.15 8.50 -14.33
N LYS A 107 14.22 7.94 -14.90
CA LYS A 107 14.18 7.29 -16.23
C LYS A 107 13.14 6.15 -16.31
N ALA A 108 13.00 5.35 -15.24
CA ALA A 108 12.01 4.27 -15.19
C ALA A 108 10.58 4.81 -15.28
N SER A 109 10.29 5.92 -14.60
CA SER A 109 8.99 6.61 -14.70
C SER A 109 8.71 7.14 -16.11
N PHE A 110 9.73 7.70 -16.77
CA PHE A 110 9.61 8.16 -18.16
C PHE A 110 9.25 7.01 -19.09
N VAL A 111 9.98 5.89 -19.04
CA VAL A 111 9.71 4.71 -19.86
C VAL A 111 8.30 4.18 -19.60
N PHE A 112 7.90 4.13 -18.32
CA PHE A 112 6.54 3.71 -17.94
C PHE A 112 5.47 4.68 -18.46
N HIS A 113 5.72 5.98 -18.42
CA HIS A 113 4.83 7.01 -18.98
C HIS A 113 4.65 6.83 -20.49
N MET A 114 5.75 6.64 -21.23
CA MET A 114 5.70 6.38 -22.66
C MET A 114 4.92 5.10 -23.00
N ALA A 115 5.11 4.03 -22.22
CA ALA A 115 4.33 2.81 -22.37
C ALA A 115 2.82 3.07 -22.18
N LYS A 116 2.44 3.82 -21.14
CA LYS A 116 1.03 4.19 -20.90
C LYS A 116 0.41 5.00 -22.05
N CYS A 117 1.17 5.91 -22.65
CA CYS A 117 0.67 6.77 -23.72
C CYS A 117 0.56 6.06 -25.08
N PHE A 118 1.55 5.23 -25.42
CA PHE A 118 1.68 4.73 -26.79
C PHE A 118 1.48 3.22 -26.93
N LYS A 119 1.65 2.44 -25.86
CA LYS A 119 1.53 0.98 -25.86
C LYS A 119 0.88 0.48 -24.57
N PRO A 120 -0.42 0.79 -24.30
CA PRO A 120 -1.06 0.46 -23.02
C PRO A 120 -0.97 -1.03 -22.65
N GLN A 121 -0.89 -1.94 -23.64
CA GLN A 121 -0.75 -3.38 -23.42
C GLN A 121 0.56 -3.74 -22.69
N LEU A 122 1.62 -2.93 -22.82
CA LEU A 122 2.88 -3.14 -22.10
C LEU A 122 2.75 -2.83 -20.60
N VAL A 123 1.77 -2.01 -20.18
CA VAL A 123 1.54 -1.70 -18.76
C VAL A 123 1.26 -2.97 -17.97
N ASP A 124 0.48 -3.90 -18.54
CA ASP A 124 0.18 -5.18 -17.90
C ASP A 124 1.42 -6.09 -17.74
N GLN A 125 2.44 -5.89 -18.58
CA GLN A 125 3.73 -6.61 -18.46
C GLN A 125 4.70 -5.90 -17.51
N MET A 126 4.60 -4.58 -17.37
CA MET A 126 5.46 -3.76 -16.52
C MET A 126 4.98 -3.68 -15.06
N THR A 127 3.71 -4.05 -14.82
CA THR A 127 3.06 -4.00 -13.50
C THR A 127 2.44 -5.35 -13.17
N PRO A 128 2.02 -5.60 -11.92
CA PRO A 128 1.28 -6.79 -11.55
C PRO A 128 -0.10 -6.93 -12.22
N ALA A 129 -0.60 -5.92 -12.96
CA ALA A 129 -1.91 -5.97 -13.63
C ALA A 129 -2.11 -7.24 -14.45
N GLY A 130 -1.11 -7.64 -15.24
CA GLY A 130 -1.20 -8.84 -16.08
C GLY A 130 -1.31 -10.14 -15.30
N LEU A 131 -0.81 -10.20 -14.07
CA LEU A 131 -1.02 -11.32 -13.15
C LEU A 131 -2.41 -11.23 -12.49
N SER A 132 -2.81 -10.03 -12.07
CA SER A 132 -4.10 -9.79 -11.42
C SER A 132 -5.28 -10.09 -12.36
N VAL A 133 -5.18 -9.76 -13.65
CA VAL A 133 -6.21 -10.12 -14.65
C VAL A 133 -6.48 -11.63 -14.67
N ARG A 134 -5.43 -12.44 -14.55
CA ARG A 134 -5.50 -13.90 -14.64
C ARG A 134 -5.69 -14.60 -13.30
N ARG A 135 -5.66 -13.87 -12.18
CA ARG A 135 -5.82 -14.49 -10.86
C ARG A 135 -7.25 -15.00 -10.67
N ARG A 136 -7.37 -16.10 -9.96
CA ARG A 136 -8.66 -16.62 -9.48
C ARG A 136 -9.25 -15.62 -8.50
N ASP A 137 -10.56 -15.39 -8.56
CA ASP A 137 -11.31 -14.44 -7.74
C ASP A 137 -12.58 -15.06 -7.13
N HIS A 138 -12.76 -16.39 -7.24
CA HIS A 138 -13.89 -17.10 -6.67
C HIS A 138 -13.48 -18.50 -6.20
N TRP A 139 -13.99 -18.93 -5.05
CA TRP A 139 -13.78 -20.23 -4.42
C TRP A 139 -15.08 -20.73 -3.82
N GLU A 140 -15.21 -22.05 -3.65
CA GLU A 140 -16.40 -22.68 -3.07
C GLU A 140 -16.53 -22.37 -1.58
N SER A 141 -15.40 -22.20 -0.87
CA SER A 141 -15.35 -21.83 0.53
C SER A 141 -14.05 -21.08 0.88
N ARG A 142 -13.99 -20.51 2.09
CA ARG A 142 -12.77 -19.87 2.64
C ARG A 142 -11.66 -20.87 2.85
N GLU A 143 -11.99 -22.10 3.25
CA GLU A 143 -11.06 -23.20 3.47
C GLU A 143 -10.38 -23.55 2.15
N GLN A 144 -11.15 -23.77 1.08
CA GLN A 144 -10.61 -24.02 -0.26
C GLN A 144 -9.72 -22.85 -0.73
N ALA A 145 -10.16 -21.62 -0.49
CA ALA A 145 -9.33 -20.46 -0.80
C ALA A 145 -8.00 -20.48 -0.03
N GLY A 146 -8.04 -20.81 1.26
CA GLY A 146 -6.87 -20.90 2.13
C GLY A 146 -5.86 -21.93 1.64
N GLU A 147 -6.29 -23.13 1.33
CA GLU A 147 -5.45 -24.21 0.80
C GLU A 147 -4.76 -23.79 -0.50
N LEU A 148 -5.52 -23.20 -1.43
CA LEU A 148 -5.00 -22.80 -2.72
C LEU A 148 -4.10 -21.55 -2.66
N LEU A 149 -4.45 -20.56 -1.87
CA LEU A 149 -3.69 -19.32 -1.77
C LEU A 149 -2.38 -19.52 -1.02
N ARG A 150 -2.34 -20.33 0.05
CA ARG A 150 -1.11 -20.58 0.83
C ARG A 150 0.03 -21.15 0.00
N THR A 151 -0.27 -21.82 -1.10
CA THR A 151 0.75 -22.33 -2.03
C THR A 151 1.33 -21.29 -2.99
N LYS A 152 0.72 -20.10 -3.08
CA LYS A 152 1.15 -19.05 -4.02
C LYS A 152 2.23 -18.18 -3.40
N GLY A 153 3.22 -17.79 -4.19
CA GLY A 153 4.37 -17.02 -3.75
C GLY A 153 4.06 -15.69 -3.08
N PHE A 154 2.89 -15.10 -3.38
CA PHE A 154 2.45 -13.86 -2.73
C PHE A 154 2.04 -14.07 -1.26
N TYR A 155 1.50 -15.24 -0.90
CA TYR A 155 0.92 -15.50 0.42
C TYR A 155 1.72 -16.50 1.26
N LYS A 156 2.63 -17.26 0.65
CA LYS A 156 3.33 -18.39 1.29
C LYS A 156 4.11 -17.99 2.53
N ASP A 157 4.66 -16.79 2.53
CA ASP A 157 5.53 -16.29 3.59
C ASP A 157 4.78 -15.40 4.61
N PHE A 158 3.45 -15.19 4.45
CA PHE A 158 2.66 -14.45 5.43
C PHE A 158 2.73 -15.13 6.80
N ASP A 159 2.86 -14.33 7.85
CA ASP A 159 2.61 -14.79 9.22
C ASP A 159 1.25 -15.49 9.31
N ALA A 160 1.13 -16.49 10.18
CA ALA A 160 -0.07 -17.34 10.26
C ALA A 160 -1.34 -16.51 10.56
N ASP A 161 -1.26 -15.56 11.51
CA ASP A 161 -2.40 -14.73 11.88
C ASP A 161 -2.74 -13.72 10.79
N CYS A 162 -1.72 -13.15 10.12
CA CYS A 162 -1.91 -12.28 8.96
C CYS A 162 -2.57 -13.02 7.79
N PHE A 163 -2.21 -14.27 7.56
CA PHE A 163 -2.86 -15.08 6.52
C PHE A 163 -4.30 -15.42 6.89
N GLN A 164 -4.57 -15.75 8.15
CA GLN A 164 -5.94 -15.99 8.63
C GLN A 164 -6.79 -14.71 8.52
N ALA A 165 -6.23 -13.55 8.89
CA ALA A 165 -6.89 -12.27 8.70
C ALA A 165 -7.14 -11.96 7.20
N TYR A 166 -6.22 -12.36 6.31
CA TYR A 166 -6.46 -12.25 4.86
C TYR A 166 -7.68 -13.07 4.43
N LEU A 167 -7.79 -14.31 4.86
CA LEU A 167 -8.95 -15.14 4.53
C LEU A 167 -10.26 -14.56 5.10
N GLU A 168 -10.21 -13.93 6.26
CA GLU A 168 -11.38 -13.34 6.91
C GLU A 168 -11.82 -12.03 6.22
N TYR A 169 -10.89 -11.09 5.95
CA TYR A 169 -11.24 -9.73 5.54
C TYR A 169 -11.05 -9.45 4.05
N ALA A 170 -10.20 -10.20 3.35
CA ALA A 170 -9.99 -10.02 1.92
C ALA A 170 -10.91 -10.90 1.06
N LEU A 171 -11.71 -11.78 1.70
CA LEU A 171 -12.74 -12.58 1.06
C LEU A 171 -14.10 -12.23 1.65
N THR A 172 -15.11 -12.17 0.79
CA THR A 172 -16.52 -11.96 1.15
C THR A 172 -17.39 -13.00 0.48
N GLU A 173 -18.58 -13.23 1.03
CA GLU A 173 -19.58 -14.12 0.41
C GLU A 173 -19.94 -13.64 -0.98
N ASP A 174 -20.08 -14.56 -1.93
CA ASP A 174 -20.55 -14.25 -3.29
C ASP A 174 -22.06 -14.57 -3.37
N PRO A 175 -22.93 -13.55 -3.36
CA PRO A 175 -24.38 -13.78 -3.32
C PRO A 175 -24.94 -14.31 -4.65
N VAL A 176 -24.15 -14.26 -5.73
CA VAL A 176 -24.59 -14.67 -7.07
C VAL A 176 -24.16 -16.09 -7.39
N ARG A 177 -22.88 -16.41 -7.13
CA ARG A 177 -22.29 -17.70 -7.48
C ARG A 177 -22.25 -18.69 -6.30
N GLY A 178 -22.55 -18.22 -5.08
CA GLY A 178 -22.26 -18.95 -3.84
C GLY A 178 -20.77 -18.97 -3.54
N GLY A 179 -20.39 -19.50 -2.36
CA GLY A 179 -19.00 -19.50 -1.92
C GLY A 179 -18.46 -18.11 -1.63
N VAL A 180 -17.17 -17.85 -1.91
CA VAL A 180 -16.50 -16.59 -1.58
C VAL A 180 -15.78 -15.97 -2.78
N THR A 181 -15.71 -14.63 -2.76
CA THR A 181 -15.01 -13.81 -3.75
C THR A 181 -14.12 -12.78 -3.04
N LEU A 182 -13.36 -11.99 -3.82
CA LEU A 182 -12.51 -10.92 -3.28
C LEU A 182 -13.35 -9.75 -2.75
N THR A 183 -13.05 -9.27 -1.54
CA THR A 183 -13.64 -8.04 -0.96
C THR A 183 -13.30 -6.80 -1.79
N ILE A 184 -12.07 -6.70 -2.27
CA ILE A 184 -11.68 -5.71 -3.28
C ILE A 184 -11.79 -6.38 -4.64
N PRO A 185 -12.71 -5.94 -5.52
CA PRO A 185 -12.91 -6.57 -6.81
C PRO A 185 -11.62 -6.63 -7.65
N LYS A 186 -11.41 -7.76 -8.31
CA LYS A 186 -10.22 -7.97 -9.16
C LYS A 186 -10.04 -6.84 -10.20
N ASN A 187 -11.14 -6.34 -10.77
CA ASN A 187 -11.07 -5.27 -11.76
C ASN A 187 -10.54 -3.96 -11.16
N ASP A 188 -10.91 -3.64 -9.92
CA ASP A 188 -10.40 -2.45 -9.23
C ASP A 188 -8.90 -2.59 -8.96
N GLU A 189 -8.44 -3.77 -8.52
CA GLU A 189 -7.02 -4.06 -8.34
C GLU A 189 -6.23 -3.87 -9.63
N VAL A 190 -6.75 -4.40 -10.76
CA VAL A 190 -6.14 -4.26 -12.09
C VAL A 190 -6.07 -2.80 -12.53
N GLU A 191 -7.17 -2.07 -12.39
CA GLU A 191 -7.23 -0.65 -12.79
C GLU A 191 -6.28 0.22 -11.94
N ILE A 192 -6.15 -0.04 -10.66
CA ILE A 192 -5.15 0.63 -9.81
C ILE A 192 -3.75 0.45 -10.40
N PHE A 193 -3.35 -0.76 -10.78
CA PHE A 193 -2.04 -0.99 -11.38
C PHE A 193 -1.87 -0.27 -12.73
N ARG A 194 -2.90 -0.28 -13.59
CA ARG A 194 -2.87 0.39 -14.90
C ARG A 194 -2.80 1.90 -14.80
N LYS A 195 -3.44 2.47 -13.77
CA LYS A 195 -3.50 3.92 -13.53
C LYS A 195 -2.39 4.47 -12.65
N ASN A 196 -1.38 3.64 -12.31
CA ASN A 196 -0.23 4.03 -11.48
C ASN A 196 0.39 5.36 -11.94
N PRO A 197 0.78 6.26 -11.01
CA PRO A 197 1.47 7.50 -11.35
C PRO A 197 2.72 7.28 -12.21
N SER A 198 2.88 8.08 -13.26
CA SER A 198 3.95 7.93 -14.23
C SER A 198 4.67 9.23 -14.59
N LEU A 199 4.39 10.33 -13.86
CA LEU A 199 5.01 11.63 -14.12
C LEU A 199 6.20 11.96 -13.20
N TRP A 200 6.67 11.01 -12.40
CA TRP A 200 7.78 11.23 -11.45
C TRP A 200 9.17 11.25 -12.10
N TRP A 201 9.24 11.29 -13.41
CA TRP A 201 10.43 11.69 -14.14
C TRP A 201 10.58 13.22 -14.19
N LEU A 202 9.48 13.98 -14.07
CA LEU A 202 9.49 15.43 -13.96
C LEU A 202 10.15 15.90 -12.66
N PRO A 203 10.60 17.16 -12.59
CA PRO A 203 11.08 17.76 -11.36
C PRO A 203 10.01 17.70 -10.27
N MET A 204 10.41 17.33 -9.05
CA MET A 204 9.56 17.31 -7.86
C MET A 204 10.26 18.08 -6.74
N ALA A 205 9.48 18.85 -5.96
CA ALA A 205 9.97 19.44 -4.73
C ALA A 205 10.30 18.36 -3.69
N LYS A 206 11.15 18.66 -2.73
CA LYS A 206 11.34 17.81 -1.55
C LYS A 206 10.07 17.85 -0.69
N PRO A 207 9.77 16.76 0.07
CA PRO A 207 8.68 16.77 1.02
C PRO A 207 8.83 17.93 2.03
N LYS A 208 7.71 18.54 2.42
CA LYS A 208 7.68 19.60 3.44
C LYS A 208 7.71 19.08 4.87
N ILE A 209 7.52 17.77 5.04
CA ILE A 209 7.52 17.07 6.31
C ILE A 209 8.50 15.89 6.23
N PRO A 210 8.96 15.31 7.34
CA PRO A 210 9.78 14.11 7.32
C PRO A 210 9.07 12.95 6.60
N VAL A 211 9.78 12.32 5.66
CA VAL A 211 9.32 11.11 4.96
C VAL A 211 10.44 10.08 5.01
N HIS A 212 10.14 8.90 5.52
CA HIS A 212 11.05 7.78 5.55
C HIS A 212 10.50 6.58 4.82
N LEU A 213 11.34 5.90 4.05
CA LEU A 213 10.99 4.72 3.26
C LEU A 213 11.62 3.48 3.87
N VAL A 214 10.85 2.42 4.06
CA VAL A 214 11.37 1.10 4.42
C VAL A 214 11.16 0.18 3.24
N VAL A 215 12.18 -0.58 2.86
CA VAL A 215 12.12 -1.51 1.73
C VAL A 215 12.57 -2.89 2.17
N GLY A 216 11.89 -3.95 1.70
CA GLY A 216 12.30 -5.33 1.97
C GLY A 216 13.63 -5.67 1.29
N ASP A 217 14.51 -6.43 1.97
CA ASP A 217 15.82 -6.85 1.42
C ASP A 217 15.67 -7.74 0.18
N GLN A 218 14.54 -8.47 0.07
CA GLN A 218 14.21 -9.32 -1.08
C GLN A 218 13.30 -8.61 -2.09
N SER A 219 12.86 -7.37 -1.78
CA SER A 219 11.96 -6.62 -2.65
C SER A 219 12.57 -6.33 -4.02
N VAL A 220 11.73 -6.44 -5.05
CA VAL A 220 12.08 -6.04 -6.42
C VAL A 220 12.41 -4.54 -6.51
N PHE A 221 11.83 -3.72 -5.64
CA PHE A 221 12.06 -2.27 -5.64
C PHE A 221 13.45 -1.91 -5.13
N LEU A 222 13.99 -2.66 -4.16
CA LEU A 222 15.40 -2.54 -3.75
C LEU A 222 16.33 -2.98 -4.87
N LYS A 223 16.10 -4.15 -5.47
CA LYS A 223 16.88 -4.68 -6.61
C LYS A 223 16.92 -3.71 -7.79
N ARG A 224 15.81 -3.02 -8.06
CA ARG A 224 15.70 -1.96 -9.10
C ARG A 224 16.22 -0.60 -8.64
N ARG A 225 16.75 -0.49 -7.42
CA ARG A 225 17.34 0.73 -6.85
C ARG A 225 16.38 1.92 -6.73
N PHE A 226 15.06 1.68 -6.65
CA PHE A 226 14.07 2.75 -6.53
C PHE A 226 14.26 3.62 -5.28
N PRO A 227 14.57 3.07 -4.08
CA PRO A 227 14.88 3.89 -2.90
C PRO A 227 16.06 4.85 -3.11
N HIS A 228 17.10 4.40 -3.82
CA HIS A 228 18.28 5.23 -4.14
C HIS A 228 17.92 6.39 -5.08
N VAL A 229 17.02 6.13 -6.05
CA VAL A 229 16.54 7.18 -6.96
C VAL A 229 15.69 8.20 -6.20
N ALA A 230 14.80 7.75 -5.30
CA ALA A 230 13.99 8.62 -4.44
C ALA A 230 14.89 9.50 -3.54
N LYS A 231 15.87 8.89 -2.86
CA LYS A 231 16.86 9.62 -2.04
C LYS A 231 17.58 10.70 -2.84
N LYS A 232 18.07 10.36 -4.04
CA LYS A 232 18.78 11.31 -4.91
C LYS A 232 17.87 12.43 -5.43
N LYS A 233 16.61 12.10 -5.80
CA LYS A 233 15.71 13.01 -6.50
C LYS A 233 14.97 13.95 -5.56
N ILE A 234 14.47 13.45 -4.44
CA ILE A 234 13.61 14.21 -3.50
C ILE A 234 14.08 14.15 -2.05
N GLY A 235 15.24 13.55 -1.76
CA GLY A 235 15.88 13.58 -0.44
C GLY A 235 15.24 12.66 0.61
N ILE A 236 14.38 11.72 0.22
CA ILE A 236 13.78 10.76 1.14
C ILE A 236 14.83 9.75 1.60
N SER A 237 15.02 9.62 2.93
CA SER A 237 15.86 8.58 3.53
C SER A 237 15.18 7.21 3.45
N PHE A 238 15.97 6.13 3.54
CA PHE A 238 15.40 4.78 3.59
C PHE A 238 16.19 3.84 4.49
N SER A 239 15.49 2.84 5.02
CA SER A 239 16.00 1.68 5.75
C SER A 239 15.61 0.40 5.02
N ILE A 240 16.28 -0.70 5.38
CA ILE A 240 16.02 -2.04 4.86
C ILE A 240 15.41 -2.88 5.98
N ALA A 241 14.34 -3.62 5.67
CA ALA A 241 13.75 -4.62 6.54
C ALA A 241 13.93 -6.01 5.93
N GLU A 242 13.86 -7.05 6.76
CA GLU A 242 13.83 -8.43 6.29
C GLU A 242 12.52 -8.73 5.56
N GLY A 243 12.58 -9.50 4.47
CA GLY A 243 11.44 -10.02 3.74
C GLY A 243 11.25 -9.47 2.33
N GLY A 244 10.16 -9.91 1.70
CA GLY A 244 9.77 -9.56 0.34
C GLY A 244 8.97 -8.24 0.26
N HIS A 245 8.16 -8.12 -0.79
CA HIS A 245 7.25 -6.97 -0.93
C HIS A 245 6.21 -6.91 0.20
N MET A 246 5.82 -8.08 0.71
CA MET A 246 4.77 -8.21 1.73
C MET A 246 5.34 -8.31 3.16
N PHE A 247 6.60 -7.88 3.38
CA PHE A 247 7.25 -7.97 4.69
C PHE A 247 6.42 -7.44 5.88
N PRO A 248 5.50 -6.46 5.73
CA PRO A 248 4.64 -6.06 6.85
C PRO A 248 3.64 -7.12 7.29
N LEU A 249 3.39 -8.13 6.44
CA LEU A 249 2.54 -9.29 6.73
C LEU A 249 3.35 -10.59 6.90
N GLU A 250 4.63 -10.57 6.51
CA GLU A 250 5.57 -11.67 6.72
C GLU A 250 6.18 -11.56 8.14
N HIS A 251 6.53 -10.36 8.57
CA HIS A 251 7.23 -10.04 9.84
C HIS A 251 6.54 -8.90 10.62
N PRO A 252 5.24 -9.00 10.98
CA PRO A 252 4.47 -7.88 11.54
C PRO A 252 5.01 -7.36 12.87
N VAL A 253 5.61 -8.22 13.69
CA VAL A 253 6.17 -7.85 15.00
C VAL A 253 7.44 -7.01 14.84
N GLU A 254 8.35 -7.45 13.99
CA GLU A 254 9.62 -6.77 13.68
C GLU A 254 9.34 -5.41 13.02
N VAL A 255 8.38 -5.38 12.10
CA VAL A 255 7.94 -4.15 11.43
C VAL A 255 7.32 -3.17 12.42
N GLY A 256 6.52 -3.65 13.37
CA GLY A 256 5.98 -2.80 14.43
C GLY A 256 7.07 -2.13 15.26
N ARG A 257 8.10 -2.88 15.67
CA ARG A 257 9.27 -2.33 16.40
C ARG A 257 10.03 -1.30 15.55
N LEU A 258 10.26 -1.61 14.26
CA LEU A 258 10.93 -0.70 13.34
C LEU A 258 10.15 0.60 13.15
N VAL A 259 8.83 0.53 12.99
CA VAL A 259 7.96 1.72 12.86
C VAL A 259 8.07 2.59 14.12
N LYS A 260 8.03 2.02 15.33
CA LYS A 260 8.23 2.78 16.58
C LYS A 260 9.58 3.48 16.61
N GLN A 261 10.66 2.79 16.26
CA GLN A 261 12.00 3.37 16.18
C GLN A 261 12.07 4.56 15.21
N LEU A 262 11.45 4.43 14.04
CA LEU A 262 11.44 5.49 13.03
C LEU A 262 10.58 6.70 13.41
N ILE A 263 9.56 6.51 14.22
CA ILE A 263 8.73 7.61 14.74
C ILE A 263 9.50 8.45 15.75
N HIS A 264 10.39 7.83 16.53
CA HIS A 264 11.18 8.51 17.57
C HIS A 264 12.56 9.03 17.08
N ALA A 265 12.96 8.72 15.83
CA ALA A 265 14.24 9.15 15.26
C ALA A 265 14.17 10.58 14.71
#